data_6c57febc77d83acd00d981f5326a7ea6
#
_entry.id   6c57febc77d83acd00d981f5326a7ea6
#
_cell.length_a   1.000
_cell.length_b   1.000
_cell.length_c   1.000
_cell.angle_alpha   90.00
_cell.angle_beta   90.00
_cell.angle_gamma   90.00
#
_symmetry.space_group_name_H-M   'P 1'
#
loop_
_entity.id
_entity.type
_entity.pdbx_description
1 polymer ?
#
loop_
_entity_poly.entity_id
_entity_poly.type
_entity_poly.pdbx_seq_one_letter_code
_entity_poly.pdbx_strand_id
1 'polypeptide(L)'
;MSVRHVLFDADGVLQHVPAGWWAAVETYLGDRTRDFVRETWSEELPMLVGDGDFLPVLAAGLRRYGVAEPAEVVYRAVWCDALVVVEESFALVRALRSRGYGVHLGTNQESRRVEFMRSTLGYDDEFDSSWYSCELGLAKPDPRFFAEAARGMGANPSSVLFVDDTERNVDGAHVAGMVGVHWDVSRGHDELVRLLGEHGVDAAGLPTA
;
A
#
# COMPACT_ATOMS: atom_id res chain seq x y z
N MET A 1 -22.36 -13.76 -4.94
CA MET A 1 -22.54 -12.38 -5.42
C MET A 1 -21.39 -12.07 -6.35
N SER A 2 -21.56 -11.20 -7.34
CA SER A 2 -20.45 -10.86 -8.26
C SER A 2 -19.62 -9.71 -7.69
N VAL A 3 -18.30 -9.76 -7.83
CA VAL A 3 -17.39 -8.65 -7.55
C VAL A 3 -17.71 -7.48 -8.46
N ARG A 4 -17.76 -6.29 -7.91
CA ARG A 4 -18.04 -5.02 -8.59
C ARG A 4 -16.96 -3.97 -8.33
N HIS A 5 -16.21 -4.13 -7.26
CA HIS A 5 -15.17 -3.22 -6.82
C HIS A 5 -13.88 -3.99 -6.58
N VAL A 6 -12.75 -3.38 -6.93
CA VAL A 6 -11.42 -3.90 -6.61
C VAL A 6 -10.68 -2.85 -5.79
N LEU A 7 -10.21 -3.23 -4.62
CA LEU A 7 -9.42 -2.43 -3.69
C LEU A 7 -7.98 -2.92 -3.76
N PHE A 8 -7.04 -2.07 -4.14
CA PHE A 8 -5.62 -2.41 -4.24
C PHE A 8 -4.83 -1.82 -3.08
N ASP A 9 -3.90 -2.61 -2.52
CA ASP A 9 -2.82 -2.03 -1.75
C ASP A 9 -1.83 -1.29 -2.65
N ALA A 10 -0.96 -0.48 -2.05
CA ALA A 10 0.09 0.23 -2.76
C ALA A 10 1.42 -0.54 -2.74
N ASP A 11 2.05 -0.67 -1.56
CA ASP A 11 3.38 -1.26 -1.43
C ASP A 11 3.33 -2.78 -1.70
N GLY A 12 4.23 -3.27 -2.56
CA GLY A 12 4.22 -4.66 -3.03
C GLY A 12 3.20 -4.99 -4.14
N VAL A 13 2.26 -4.07 -4.44
CA VAL A 13 1.19 -4.27 -5.44
C VAL A 13 1.25 -3.25 -6.58
N LEU A 14 1.23 -1.96 -6.27
CA LEU A 14 1.26 -0.85 -7.24
C LEU A 14 2.65 -0.21 -7.33
N GLN A 15 3.44 -0.43 -6.32
CA GLN A 15 4.78 0.13 -6.15
C GLN A 15 5.63 -0.81 -5.31
N HIS A 16 6.94 -0.73 -5.47
CA HIS A 16 7.88 -1.49 -4.64
C HIS A 16 9.24 -0.81 -4.57
N VAL A 17 10.07 -1.21 -3.63
CA VAL A 17 11.50 -0.87 -3.59
C VAL A 17 12.27 -2.07 -4.16
N PRO A 18 12.93 -1.97 -5.32
CA PRO A 18 13.51 -3.13 -6.02
C PRO A 18 14.49 -3.96 -5.19
N ALA A 19 15.33 -3.29 -4.39
CA ALA A 19 16.26 -3.96 -3.46
C ALA A 19 15.62 -4.26 -2.09
N GLY A 20 14.35 -3.90 -1.91
CA GLY A 20 13.63 -3.94 -0.64
C GLY A 20 13.96 -2.76 0.28
N TRP A 21 13.01 -2.40 1.12
CA TRP A 21 13.14 -1.33 2.13
C TRP A 21 14.36 -1.51 3.00
N TRP A 22 14.68 -2.75 3.32
CA TRP A 22 15.82 -3.11 4.14
C TRP A 22 17.15 -2.60 3.57
N ALA A 23 17.38 -2.87 2.28
CA ALA A 23 18.62 -2.44 1.61
C ALA A 23 18.71 -0.92 1.49
N ALA A 24 17.57 -0.22 1.29
CA ALA A 24 17.54 1.24 1.26
C ALA A 24 17.98 1.84 2.62
N VAL A 25 17.49 1.29 3.73
CA VAL A 25 17.86 1.71 5.09
C VAL A 25 19.31 1.35 5.41
N GLU A 26 19.78 0.17 4.96
CA GLU A 26 21.14 -0.34 5.19
C GLU A 26 22.23 0.59 4.63
N THR A 27 21.92 1.35 3.58
CA THR A 27 22.81 2.38 3.01
C THR A 27 23.27 3.40 4.07
N TYR A 28 22.40 3.70 5.06
CA TYR A 28 22.67 4.69 6.11
C TYR A 28 23.15 4.07 7.43
N LEU A 29 22.76 2.84 7.69
CA LEU A 29 22.88 2.21 9.01
C LEU A 29 23.83 1.00 9.05
N GLY A 30 24.15 0.42 7.87
CA GLY A 30 24.97 -0.78 7.77
C GLY A 30 24.45 -1.90 8.69
N ASP A 31 25.32 -2.55 9.43
CA ASP A 31 24.99 -3.67 10.33
C ASP A 31 23.96 -3.33 11.42
N ARG A 32 23.71 -2.02 11.68
CA ARG A 32 22.74 -1.55 12.69
C ARG A 32 21.32 -1.48 12.17
N THR A 33 21.08 -1.73 10.88
CA THR A 33 19.77 -1.64 10.24
C THR A 33 18.71 -2.45 10.96
N ARG A 34 19.02 -3.68 11.38
CA ARG A 34 18.05 -4.56 12.05
C ARG A 34 17.48 -3.95 13.33
N ASP A 35 18.36 -3.42 14.18
CA ASP A 35 17.95 -2.85 15.46
C ASP A 35 17.21 -1.53 15.25
N PHE A 36 17.72 -0.69 14.35
CA PHE A 36 17.07 0.56 13.97
C PHE A 36 15.63 0.32 13.46
N VAL A 37 15.47 -0.56 12.48
CA VAL A 37 14.15 -0.84 11.88
C VAL A 37 13.18 -1.37 12.95
N ARG A 38 13.63 -2.32 13.79
CA ARG A 38 12.80 -2.88 14.86
C ARG A 38 12.27 -1.79 15.81
N GLU A 39 13.14 -0.85 16.22
CA GLU A 39 12.79 0.22 17.15
C GLU A 39 11.94 1.30 16.48
N THR A 40 12.38 1.80 15.32
CA THR A 40 11.71 2.89 14.60
C THR A 40 10.35 2.46 14.05
N TRP A 41 10.23 1.20 13.61
CA TRP A 41 8.96 0.67 13.10
C TRP A 41 7.86 0.66 14.17
N SER A 42 8.21 0.30 15.41
CA SER A 42 7.25 0.35 16.51
C SER A 42 6.83 1.77 16.87
N GLU A 43 7.73 2.73 16.70
CA GLU A 43 7.49 4.16 16.93
C GLU A 43 6.68 4.81 15.78
N GLU A 44 6.67 4.21 14.56
CA GLU A 44 5.89 4.68 13.41
C GLU A 44 4.39 4.28 13.50
N LEU A 45 4.06 3.19 14.18
CA LEU A 45 2.70 2.65 14.19
C LEU A 45 1.60 3.68 14.52
N PRO A 46 1.76 4.61 15.50
CA PRO A 46 0.77 5.65 15.75
C PRO A 46 0.53 6.57 14.54
N MET A 47 1.57 6.87 13.75
CA MET A 47 1.48 7.74 12.59
C MET A 47 0.70 7.10 11.44
N LEU A 48 0.70 5.75 11.36
CA LEU A 48 -0.12 5.02 10.38
C LEU A 48 -1.63 5.17 10.64
N VAL A 49 -2.03 5.61 11.81
CA VAL A 49 -3.43 5.94 12.13
C VAL A 49 -3.65 7.43 12.37
N GLY A 50 -2.70 8.27 11.92
CA GLY A 50 -2.81 9.73 11.94
C GLY A 50 -2.41 10.38 13.26
N ASP A 51 -1.80 9.65 14.18
CA ASP A 51 -1.34 10.21 15.47
C ASP A 51 0.13 10.67 15.37
N GLY A 52 0.33 11.85 14.78
CA GLY A 52 1.62 12.52 14.73
C GLY A 52 2.31 12.55 13.37
N ASP A 53 3.59 12.95 13.40
CA ASP A 53 4.48 13.08 12.25
C ASP A 53 5.68 12.13 12.40
N PHE A 54 5.94 11.34 11.38
CA PHE A 54 7.03 10.35 11.39
C PHE A 54 8.42 10.99 11.36
N LEU A 55 8.58 12.16 10.76
CA LEU A 55 9.91 12.76 10.56
C LEU A 55 10.65 13.08 11.87
N PRO A 56 10.02 13.62 12.92
CA PRO A 56 10.68 13.77 14.23
C PRO A 56 11.10 12.44 14.88
N VAL A 57 10.32 11.39 14.68
CA VAL A 57 10.62 10.02 15.16
C VAL A 57 11.84 9.48 14.42
N LEU A 58 11.83 9.56 13.09
CA LEU A 58 12.97 9.20 12.25
C LEU A 58 14.24 9.95 12.67
N ALA A 59 14.15 11.28 12.87
CA ALA A 59 15.28 12.12 13.29
C ALA A 59 15.84 11.69 14.66
N ALA A 60 14.98 11.33 15.59
CA ALA A 60 15.41 10.81 16.90
C ALA A 60 16.10 9.46 16.77
N GLY A 61 15.55 8.56 15.96
CA GLY A 61 16.14 7.27 15.63
C GLY A 61 17.53 7.40 14.99
N LEU A 62 17.65 8.19 13.93
CA LEU A 62 18.92 8.44 13.23
C LEU A 62 20.00 8.97 14.18
N ARG A 63 19.68 9.95 15.03
CA ARG A 63 20.62 10.46 16.05
C ARG A 63 21.03 9.37 17.05
N ARG A 64 20.10 8.53 17.52
CA ARG A 64 20.36 7.40 18.44
C ARG A 64 21.38 6.45 17.84
N TYR A 65 21.32 6.24 16.55
CA TYR A 65 22.21 5.35 15.81
C TYR A 65 23.43 6.06 15.19
N GLY A 66 23.63 7.35 15.47
CA GLY A 66 24.82 8.10 15.06
C GLY A 66 24.88 8.37 13.56
N VAL A 67 23.74 8.44 12.88
CA VAL A 67 23.62 8.88 11.48
C VAL A 67 23.61 10.40 11.47
N ALA A 68 24.50 11.01 10.68
CA ALA A 68 24.69 12.45 10.61
C ALA A 68 23.79 13.15 9.59
N GLU A 69 23.25 12.38 8.63
CA GLU A 69 22.39 12.90 7.58
C GLU A 69 21.08 13.44 8.17
N PRO A 70 20.60 14.58 7.65
CA PRO A 70 19.29 15.11 8.03
C PRO A 70 18.16 14.10 7.77
N ALA A 71 17.20 14.02 8.68
CA ALA A 71 16.10 13.06 8.58
C ALA A 71 15.27 13.24 7.29
N GLU A 72 15.11 14.47 6.82
CA GLU A 72 14.43 14.78 5.56
C GLU A 72 15.13 14.14 4.35
N VAL A 73 16.48 14.13 4.37
CA VAL A 73 17.28 13.54 3.29
C VAL A 73 17.13 12.03 3.30
N VAL A 74 17.25 11.41 4.48
CA VAL A 74 17.07 9.96 4.63
C VAL A 74 15.64 9.55 4.30
N TYR A 75 14.66 10.29 4.82
CA TYR A 75 13.25 10.04 4.52
C TYR A 75 12.99 10.07 3.00
N ARG A 76 13.43 11.14 2.34
CA ARG A 76 13.27 11.29 0.90
C ARG A 76 13.91 10.14 0.13
N ALA A 77 15.15 9.80 0.46
CA ALA A 77 15.89 8.75 -0.23
C ALA A 77 15.26 7.36 -0.04
N VAL A 78 14.81 7.03 1.19
CA VAL A 78 14.32 5.69 1.54
C VAL A 78 12.82 5.53 1.25
N TRP A 79 11.99 6.50 1.66
CA TRP A 79 10.52 6.37 1.58
C TRP A 79 9.91 6.94 0.29
N CYS A 80 10.69 7.73 -0.48
CA CYS A 80 10.20 8.33 -1.72
C CYS A 80 11.01 7.90 -2.94
N ASP A 81 12.30 8.25 -2.99
CA ASP A 81 13.12 8.12 -4.20
C ASP A 81 13.56 6.68 -4.51
N ALA A 82 13.62 5.80 -3.49
CA ALA A 82 13.89 4.37 -3.70
C ALA A 82 12.72 3.61 -4.31
N LEU A 83 11.55 4.22 -4.35
CA LEU A 83 10.32 3.61 -4.83
C LEU A 83 10.26 3.55 -6.34
N VAL A 84 9.78 2.44 -6.87
CA VAL A 84 9.45 2.25 -8.28
C VAL A 84 7.96 1.96 -8.41
N VAL A 85 7.27 2.76 -9.21
CA VAL A 85 5.87 2.54 -9.59
C VAL A 85 5.81 1.41 -10.62
N VAL A 86 4.85 0.51 -10.45
CA VAL A 86 4.64 -0.65 -11.31
C VAL A 86 3.61 -0.29 -12.37
N GLU A 87 4.06 0.13 -13.55
CA GLU A 87 3.18 0.61 -14.62
C GLU A 87 2.16 -0.45 -15.09
N GLU A 88 2.54 -1.72 -15.06
CA GLU A 88 1.63 -2.83 -15.39
C GLU A 88 0.45 -2.91 -14.43
N SER A 89 0.67 -2.68 -13.13
CA SER A 89 -0.41 -2.62 -12.14
C SER A 89 -1.35 -1.44 -12.42
N PHE A 90 -0.80 -0.28 -12.79
CA PHE A 90 -1.62 0.89 -13.16
C PHE A 90 -2.35 0.70 -14.48
N ALA A 91 -1.75 0.02 -15.45
CA ALA A 91 -2.44 -0.38 -16.69
C ALA A 91 -3.64 -1.28 -16.39
N LEU A 92 -3.49 -2.22 -15.44
CA LEU A 92 -4.59 -3.07 -14.97
C LEU A 92 -5.69 -2.25 -14.26
N VAL A 93 -5.32 -1.31 -13.38
CA VAL A 93 -6.25 -0.38 -12.71
C VAL A 93 -7.09 0.37 -13.73
N ARG A 94 -6.46 1.03 -14.71
CA ARG A 94 -7.14 1.80 -15.77
C ARG A 94 -8.05 0.91 -16.62
N ALA A 95 -7.61 -0.29 -16.92
CA ALA A 95 -8.38 -1.24 -17.72
C ALA A 95 -9.60 -1.78 -16.96
N LEU A 96 -9.51 -2.08 -15.68
CA LEU A 96 -10.66 -2.47 -14.85
C LEU A 96 -11.68 -1.31 -14.76
N ARG A 97 -11.22 -0.07 -14.56
CA ARG A 97 -12.09 1.12 -14.58
C ARG A 97 -12.82 1.25 -15.91
N SER A 98 -12.12 1.05 -17.03
CA SER A 98 -12.72 1.12 -18.37
C SER A 98 -13.80 0.04 -18.62
N ARG A 99 -13.74 -1.06 -17.88
CA ARG A 99 -14.75 -2.15 -17.90
C ARG A 99 -15.89 -1.94 -16.92
N GLY A 100 -15.89 -0.81 -16.20
CA GLY A 100 -16.97 -0.42 -15.30
C GLY A 100 -16.89 -1.02 -13.90
N TYR A 101 -15.73 -1.55 -13.49
CA TYR A 101 -15.46 -1.84 -12.09
C TYR A 101 -15.18 -0.53 -11.33
N GLY A 102 -15.64 -0.43 -10.08
CA GLY A 102 -15.11 0.55 -9.14
C GLY A 102 -13.70 0.12 -8.75
N VAL A 103 -12.70 1.00 -8.89
CA VAL A 103 -11.32 0.67 -8.57
C VAL A 103 -10.79 1.66 -7.55
N HIS A 104 -10.27 1.14 -6.45
CA HIS A 104 -9.96 1.91 -5.25
C HIS A 104 -8.57 1.58 -4.70
N LEU A 105 -7.98 2.53 -3.99
CA LEU A 105 -6.74 2.36 -3.24
C LEU A 105 -7.05 2.17 -1.75
N GLY A 106 -6.39 1.21 -1.08
CA GLY A 106 -6.51 0.97 0.36
C GLY A 106 -5.17 0.60 0.98
N THR A 107 -4.45 1.58 1.56
CA THR A 107 -3.06 1.43 1.94
C THR A 107 -2.74 1.99 3.33
N ASN A 108 -1.79 1.33 4.01
CA ASN A 108 -1.24 1.81 5.29
C ASN A 108 -0.11 2.79 5.02
N GLN A 109 -0.35 4.09 5.28
CA GLN A 109 0.63 5.14 5.03
C GLN A 109 0.57 6.21 6.12
N GLU A 110 1.70 6.79 6.47
CA GLU A 110 1.76 8.01 7.28
C GLU A 110 1.58 9.27 6.40
N SER A 111 1.32 10.40 7.00
CA SER A 111 0.84 11.61 6.32
C SER A 111 1.78 12.16 5.25
N ARG A 112 3.12 12.11 5.46
CA ARG A 112 4.10 12.61 4.48
C ARG A 112 4.18 11.72 3.25
N ARG A 113 4.02 10.41 3.45
CA ARG A 113 3.97 9.45 2.36
C ARG A 113 2.70 9.65 1.52
N VAL A 114 1.57 9.90 2.17
CA VAL A 114 0.31 10.23 1.49
C VAL A 114 0.47 11.50 0.64
N GLU A 115 1.06 12.56 1.19
CA GLU A 115 1.33 13.78 0.44
C GLU A 115 2.22 13.53 -0.79
N PHE A 116 3.27 12.71 -0.65
CA PHE A 116 4.12 12.33 -1.79
C PHE A 116 3.35 11.52 -2.84
N MET A 117 2.54 10.54 -2.43
CA MET A 117 1.74 9.72 -3.35
C MET A 117 0.71 10.57 -4.12
N ARG A 118 0.11 11.56 -3.47
CA ARG A 118 -0.84 12.49 -4.11
C ARG A 118 -0.16 13.49 -5.03
N SER A 119 0.76 14.28 -4.47
CA SER A 119 1.30 15.46 -5.15
C SER A 119 2.35 15.11 -6.21
N THR A 120 3.10 14.02 -6.02
CA THR A 120 4.21 13.65 -6.90
C THR A 120 3.86 12.47 -7.80
N LEU A 121 3.15 11.45 -7.27
CA LEU A 121 2.82 10.26 -8.03
C LEU A 121 1.42 10.30 -8.65
N GLY A 122 0.55 11.22 -8.23
CA GLY A 122 -0.80 11.42 -8.80
C GLY A 122 -1.78 10.27 -8.51
N TYR A 123 -1.60 9.54 -7.42
CA TYR A 123 -2.39 8.33 -7.14
C TYR A 123 -3.89 8.58 -7.07
N ASP A 124 -4.33 9.70 -6.48
CA ASP A 124 -5.76 9.98 -6.35
C ASP A 124 -6.48 10.18 -7.71
N ASP A 125 -5.74 10.47 -8.80
CA ASP A 125 -6.30 10.59 -10.16
C ASP A 125 -6.55 9.20 -10.82
N GLU A 126 -5.85 8.17 -10.35
CA GLU A 126 -5.94 6.81 -10.90
C GLU A 126 -7.12 6.00 -10.33
N PHE A 127 -7.64 6.37 -9.16
CA PHE A 127 -8.65 5.62 -8.42
C PHE A 127 -9.98 6.37 -8.31
N ASP A 128 -11.08 5.64 -8.15
CA ASP A 128 -12.38 6.23 -7.88
C ASP A 128 -12.49 6.74 -6.43
N SER A 129 -11.71 6.14 -5.52
CA SER A 129 -11.47 6.64 -4.16
C SER A 129 -10.21 6.05 -3.57
N SER A 130 -9.58 6.77 -2.62
CA SER A 130 -8.36 6.37 -1.93
C SER A 130 -8.59 6.35 -0.42
N TRP A 131 -8.17 5.26 0.23
CA TRP A 131 -8.30 5.01 1.66
C TRP A 131 -6.91 4.88 2.27
N TYR A 132 -6.40 5.98 2.79
CA TYR A 132 -5.12 6.04 3.50
C TYR A 132 -5.36 5.87 4.99
N SER A 133 -4.62 4.96 5.62
CA SER A 133 -4.83 4.60 7.02
C SER A 133 -4.73 5.78 7.98
N CYS A 134 -3.77 6.69 7.77
CA CYS A 134 -3.60 7.86 8.63
C CYS A 134 -4.77 8.85 8.56
N GLU A 135 -5.47 8.93 7.43
CA GLU A 135 -6.66 9.79 7.28
C GLU A 135 -7.92 9.12 7.82
N LEU A 136 -7.99 7.80 7.67
CA LEU A 136 -9.11 7.01 8.18
C LEU A 136 -9.07 6.82 9.70
N GLY A 137 -7.87 6.95 10.31
CA GLY A 137 -7.65 6.62 11.73
C GLY A 137 -7.69 5.12 12.02
N LEU A 138 -7.60 4.29 10.99
CA LEU A 138 -7.65 2.83 11.04
C LEU A 138 -6.62 2.26 10.07
N ALA A 139 -5.90 1.22 10.46
CA ALA A 139 -4.90 0.58 9.63
C ALA A 139 -5.20 -0.91 9.41
N LYS A 140 -4.87 -1.44 8.23
CA LYS A 140 -4.86 -2.88 7.98
C LYS A 140 -3.90 -3.56 8.96
N PRO A 141 -4.21 -4.72 9.50
CA PRO A 141 -5.29 -5.65 9.14
C PRO A 141 -6.59 -5.47 9.94
N ASP A 142 -6.81 -4.36 10.64
CA ASP A 142 -8.05 -4.15 11.40
C ASP A 142 -9.27 -4.26 10.47
N PRO A 143 -10.23 -5.17 10.73
CA PRO A 143 -11.41 -5.34 9.88
C PRO A 143 -12.25 -4.06 9.74
N ARG A 144 -12.15 -3.12 10.70
CA ARG A 144 -12.84 -1.84 10.63
C ARG A 144 -12.33 -0.96 9.49
N PHE A 145 -11.03 -1.05 9.12
CA PHE A 145 -10.49 -0.37 7.95
C PHE A 145 -11.29 -0.74 6.70
N PHE A 146 -11.45 -2.03 6.45
CA PHE A 146 -12.16 -2.56 5.28
C PHE A 146 -13.66 -2.25 5.31
N ALA A 147 -14.28 -2.32 6.49
CA ALA A 147 -15.70 -1.97 6.65
C ALA A 147 -15.96 -0.49 6.33
N GLU A 148 -15.08 0.42 6.80
CA GLU A 148 -15.18 1.85 6.51
C GLU A 148 -14.90 2.15 5.03
N ALA A 149 -13.90 1.48 4.42
CA ALA A 149 -13.65 1.59 2.98
C ALA A 149 -14.89 1.16 2.17
N ALA A 150 -15.46 -0.02 2.45
CA ALA A 150 -16.68 -0.49 1.77
C ALA A 150 -17.86 0.47 1.96
N ARG A 151 -18.05 1.00 3.16
CA ARG A 151 -19.09 1.99 3.46
C ARG A 151 -18.92 3.27 2.62
N GLY A 152 -17.69 3.76 2.54
CA GLY A 152 -17.38 4.97 1.75
C GLY A 152 -17.51 4.77 0.24
N MET A 153 -17.23 3.56 -0.27
CA MET A 153 -17.51 3.17 -1.65
C MET A 153 -19.02 3.02 -1.92
N GLY A 154 -19.88 2.96 -0.90
CA GLY A 154 -21.29 2.56 -1.03
C GLY A 154 -21.47 1.09 -1.44
N ALA A 155 -20.49 0.24 -1.14
CA ALA A 155 -20.44 -1.15 -1.58
C ALA A 155 -20.77 -2.13 -0.44
N ASN A 156 -21.36 -3.28 -0.80
CA ASN A 156 -21.41 -4.40 0.12
C ASN A 156 -20.02 -5.05 0.17
N PRO A 157 -19.42 -5.32 1.34
CA PRO A 157 -18.12 -5.97 1.43
C PRO A 157 -17.95 -7.21 0.54
N SER A 158 -18.97 -8.05 0.44
CA SER A 158 -18.94 -9.26 -0.42
C SER A 158 -18.89 -8.99 -1.93
N SER A 159 -19.04 -7.73 -2.36
CA SER A 159 -18.85 -7.27 -3.75
C SER A 159 -17.49 -6.59 -3.98
N VAL A 160 -16.65 -6.49 -2.96
CA VAL A 160 -15.30 -5.92 -3.01
C VAL A 160 -14.27 -7.04 -3.01
N LEU A 161 -13.35 -7.01 -3.95
CA LEU A 161 -12.15 -7.84 -3.97
C LEU A 161 -10.96 -6.98 -3.55
N PHE A 162 -10.20 -7.43 -2.57
CA PHE A 162 -9.01 -6.77 -2.05
C PHE A 162 -7.75 -7.52 -2.47
N VAL A 163 -6.76 -6.80 -3.01
CA VAL A 163 -5.45 -7.32 -3.41
C VAL A 163 -4.37 -6.72 -2.51
N ASP A 164 -3.57 -7.57 -1.86
CA ASP A 164 -2.51 -7.14 -0.95
C ASP A 164 -1.37 -8.18 -0.92
N ASP A 165 -0.14 -7.72 -0.73
CA ASP A 165 1.07 -8.56 -0.63
C ASP A 165 1.24 -9.19 0.76
N THR A 166 0.47 -8.74 1.74
CA THR A 166 0.54 -9.18 3.12
C THR A 166 -0.67 -10.05 3.48
N GLU A 167 -0.45 -11.36 3.66
CA GLU A 167 -1.52 -12.34 3.98
C GLU A 167 -2.39 -11.90 5.17
N ARG A 168 -1.77 -11.34 6.22
CA ARG A 168 -2.49 -10.82 7.39
C ARG A 168 -3.52 -9.73 7.03
N ASN A 169 -3.23 -8.89 6.05
CA ASN A 169 -4.17 -7.87 5.59
C ASN A 169 -5.34 -8.50 4.82
N VAL A 170 -5.03 -9.52 4.01
CA VAL A 170 -6.06 -10.33 3.31
C VAL A 170 -6.99 -11.02 4.31
N ASP A 171 -6.45 -11.57 5.41
CA ASP A 171 -7.26 -12.15 6.49
C ASP A 171 -8.17 -11.09 7.14
N GLY A 172 -7.67 -9.88 7.38
CA GLY A 172 -8.49 -8.78 7.88
C GLY A 172 -9.66 -8.41 6.95
N ALA A 173 -9.41 -8.42 5.64
CA ALA A 173 -10.43 -8.20 4.63
C ALA A 173 -11.49 -9.32 4.63
N HIS A 174 -11.08 -10.59 4.75
CA HIS A 174 -11.98 -11.72 4.88
C HIS A 174 -12.88 -11.59 6.11
N VAL A 175 -12.33 -11.19 7.27
CA VAL A 175 -13.12 -10.96 8.50
C VAL A 175 -14.15 -9.85 8.29
N ALA A 176 -13.84 -8.84 7.47
CA ALA A 176 -14.79 -7.78 7.10
C ALA A 176 -15.82 -8.22 6.03
N GLY A 177 -15.70 -9.43 5.50
CA GLY A 177 -16.62 -10.00 4.50
C GLY A 177 -16.26 -9.69 3.05
N MET A 178 -15.06 -9.17 2.78
CA MET A 178 -14.53 -8.98 1.42
C MET A 178 -13.98 -10.29 0.84
N VAL A 179 -13.81 -10.34 -0.48
CA VAL A 179 -12.98 -11.33 -1.14
C VAL A 179 -11.53 -10.86 -1.06
N GLY A 180 -10.62 -11.72 -0.60
CA GLY A 180 -9.21 -11.37 -0.48
C GLY A 180 -8.33 -12.14 -1.45
N VAL A 181 -7.35 -11.48 -2.06
CA VAL A 181 -6.33 -12.06 -2.93
C VAL A 181 -4.95 -11.66 -2.41
N HIS A 182 -4.19 -12.65 -1.95
CA HIS A 182 -2.80 -12.47 -1.58
C HIS A 182 -1.93 -12.55 -2.84
N TRP A 183 -1.31 -11.43 -3.20
CA TRP A 183 -0.45 -11.32 -4.37
C TRP A 183 0.54 -10.17 -4.20
N ASP A 184 1.76 -10.37 -4.62
CA ASP A 184 2.79 -9.35 -4.73
C ASP A 184 3.36 -9.30 -6.16
N VAL A 185 3.98 -8.17 -6.52
CA VAL A 185 4.47 -7.90 -7.87
C VAL A 185 5.51 -8.91 -8.37
N SER A 186 6.25 -9.58 -7.48
CA SER A 186 7.25 -10.57 -7.87
C SER A 186 6.65 -11.84 -8.47
N ARG A 187 5.34 -12.07 -8.25
CA ARG A 187 4.59 -13.23 -8.79
C ARG A 187 4.15 -13.02 -10.25
N GLY A 188 4.29 -11.80 -10.76
CA GLY A 188 3.92 -11.45 -12.13
C GLY A 188 2.44 -11.20 -12.35
N HIS A 189 2.12 -10.33 -13.31
CA HIS A 189 0.75 -9.87 -13.58
C HIS A 189 -0.14 -10.93 -14.20
N ASP A 190 0.40 -11.91 -14.94
CA ASP A 190 -0.39 -13.04 -15.46
C ASP A 190 -1.08 -13.81 -14.32
N GLU A 191 -0.40 -13.96 -13.18
CA GLU A 191 -0.98 -14.60 -12.02
C GLU A 191 -2.06 -13.72 -11.37
N LEU A 192 -1.84 -12.40 -11.26
CA LEU A 192 -2.86 -11.50 -10.75
C LEU A 192 -4.13 -11.56 -11.62
N VAL A 193 -3.98 -11.49 -12.94
CA VAL A 193 -5.10 -11.61 -13.89
C VAL A 193 -5.85 -12.93 -13.70
N ARG A 194 -5.14 -14.04 -13.53
CA ARG A 194 -5.73 -15.35 -13.28
C ARG A 194 -6.51 -15.35 -11.94
N LEU A 195 -5.91 -14.84 -10.87
CA LEU A 195 -6.54 -14.75 -9.54
C LEU A 195 -7.79 -13.89 -9.56
N LEU A 196 -7.76 -12.74 -10.21
CA LEU A 196 -8.93 -11.88 -10.41
C LEU A 196 -10.05 -12.63 -11.15
N GLY A 197 -9.70 -13.39 -12.20
CA GLY A 197 -10.62 -14.21 -12.98
C GLY A 197 -11.30 -15.31 -12.19
N GLU A 198 -10.62 -15.94 -11.23
CA GLU A 198 -11.17 -16.95 -10.32
C GLU A 198 -12.32 -16.42 -9.45
N HIS A 199 -12.30 -15.10 -9.21
CA HIS A 199 -13.36 -14.40 -8.48
C HIS A 199 -14.36 -13.66 -9.38
N GLY A 200 -14.33 -13.96 -10.69
CA GLY A 200 -15.28 -13.42 -11.66
C GLY A 200 -15.02 -11.97 -12.06
N VAL A 201 -13.81 -11.45 -11.82
CA VAL A 201 -13.37 -10.16 -12.35
C VAL A 201 -12.83 -10.37 -13.75
N ASP A 202 -13.44 -9.71 -14.74
CA ASP A 202 -13.00 -9.77 -16.13
C ASP A 202 -11.71 -8.96 -16.32
N ALA A 203 -10.58 -9.62 -16.18
CA ALA A 203 -9.25 -9.08 -16.40
C ALA A 203 -8.56 -9.71 -17.63
N ALA A 204 -9.23 -10.57 -18.39
CA ALA A 204 -8.65 -11.29 -19.53
C ALA A 204 -8.26 -10.33 -20.68
N GLY A 205 -7.08 -10.56 -21.29
CA GLY A 205 -6.61 -9.77 -22.43
C GLY A 205 -6.16 -8.35 -22.06
N LEU A 206 -5.92 -8.08 -20.78
CA LEU A 206 -5.26 -6.85 -20.35
C LEU A 206 -3.76 -6.91 -20.66
N PRO A 207 -3.08 -5.77 -20.94
CA PRO A 207 -1.67 -5.78 -21.22
C PRO A 207 -0.90 -6.33 -20.01
N THR A 208 -0.40 -7.54 -20.15
CA THR A 208 0.70 -8.06 -19.37
C THR A 208 1.93 -7.77 -20.22
N ALA A 209 2.84 -6.93 -19.71
CA ALA A 209 4.01 -6.47 -20.45
C ALA A 209 4.87 -7.60 -20.97
#